data_bfbdd573116312dfc027a8dae7938f3a
#
_entry.id   bfbdd573116312dfc027a8dae7938f3a
#
_cell.length_a   1.000
_cell.length_b   1.000
_cell.length_c   1.000
_cell.angle_alpha   90.00
_cell.angle_beta   90.00
_cell.angle_gamma   90.00
#
_symmetry.space_group_name_H-M   'P 1'
#
loop_
_entity.id
_entity.type
_entity.pdbx_description
1 polymer ?
#
loop_
_entity_poly.entity_id
_entity_poly.type
_entity_poly.pdbx_seq_one_letter_code
_entity_poly.pdbx_strand_id
1 'polypeptide(L)'
;MPFELGLAVASEMMGSGRQMWFVMESLKYRLGKSLSDLNGTDPYIHGGTIEGVFREMGNAFVRRRRQPSVLQMWTIYREVRGKIPAILTRCGTRSVFEARVFEEISFAASVAADGIVR
;
A
#
# COMPACT_ATOMS: atom_id res chain seq x y z
N MET A 1 9.72 9.90 2.88
CA MET A 1 9.76 8.65 2.07
C MET A 1 11.16 8.04 1.97
N PRO A 2 12.24 8.69 1.51
CA PRO A 2 13.55 8.03 1.41
C PRO A 2 14.10 7.48 2.73
N PHE A 3 13.85 8.15 3.84
CA PHE A 3 14.28 7.72 5.17
C PHE A 3 13.54 6.45 5.63
N GLU A 4 12.25 6.40 5.49
CA GLU A 4 11.41 5.26 5.86
C GLU A 4 11.76 4.03 5.00
N LEU A 5 12.01 4.23 3.72
CA LEU A 5 12.45 3.17 2.83
C LEU A 5 13.83 2.64 3.26
N GLY A 6 14.76 3.53 3.61
CA GLY A 6 16.07 3.15 4.13
C GLY A 6 15.98 2.30 5.39
N LEU A 7 15.09 2.65 6.32
CA LEU A 7 14.83 1.85 7.53
C LEU A 7 14.26 0.46 7.19
N ALA A 8 13.33 0.38 6.24
CA ALA A 8 12.74 -0.88 5.82
C ALA A 8 13.79 -1.82 5.20
N VAL A 9 14.64 -1.29 4.32
CA VAL A 9 15.75 -2.03 3.69
C VAL A 9 16.75 -2.49 4.76
N ALA A 10 17.16 -1.61 5.67
CA ALA A 10 18.08 -1.96 6.75
C ALA A 10 17.50 -3.07 7.66
N SER A 11 16.23 -2.99 8.00
CA SER A 11 15.54 -3.99 8.81
C SER A 11 15.53 -5.37 8.13
N GLU A 12 15.33 -5.44 6.81
CA GLU A 12 15.41 -6.70 6.06
C GLU A 12 16.83 -7.24 6.05
N MET A 13 17.83 -6.41 5.77
CA MET A 13 19.24 -6.81 5.72
C MET A 13 19.76 -7.30 7.08
N MET A 14 19.24 -6.80 8.18
CA MET A 14 19.59 -7.24 9.54
C MET A 14 18.97 -8.60 9.93
N GLY A 15 18.28 -9.27 9.02
CA GLY A 15 17.86 -10.65 9.16
C GLY A 15 16.66 -10.89 10.07
N SER A 16 15.81 -9.89 10.30
CA SER A 16 14.57 -10.07 11.08
C SER A 16 13.57 -11.02 10.39
N GLY A 17 13.73 -11.31 9.10
CA GLY A 17 13.00 -12.30 8.31
C GLY A 17 11.48 -12.10 8.21
N ARG A 18 10.94 -11.10 8.90
CA ARG A 18 9.50 -10.85 9.03
C ARG A 18 8.99 -9.67 8.20
N GLN A 19 9.90 -8.81 7.72
CA GLN A 19 9.53 -7.61 6.99
C GLN A 19 9.84 -7.77 5.51
N MET A 20 8.83 -7.62 4.68
CA MET A 20 8.98 -7.47 3.24
C MET A 20 8.81 -6.00 2.88
N TRP A 21 9.60 -5.53 1.94
CA TRP A 21 9.42 -4.22 1.34
C TRP A 21 9.39 -4.33 -0.19
N PHE A 22 8.68 -3.43 -0.81
CA PHE A 22 8.67 -3.26 -2.25
C PHE A 22 8.43 -1.79 -2.58
N VAL A 23 8.88 -1.36 -3.73
CA VAL A 23 8.75 0.01 -4.18
C VAL A 23 7.82 0.08 -5.38
N MET A 24 6.89 1.01 -5.35
CA MET A 24 6.02 1.33 -6.47
C MET A 24 6.35 2.71 -7.02
N GLU A 25 6.32 2.82 -8.33
CA GLU A 25 6.50 4.09 -9.04
C GLU A 25 5.36 4.35 -10.01
N SER A 26 5.00 5.61 -10.18
CA SER A 26 4.02 6.00 -11.19
C SER A 26 4.58 5.87 -12.61
N LEU A 27 5.86 6.18 -12.81
CA LEU A 27 6.58 6.16 -14.08
C LEU A 27 7.95 5.52 -13.91
N LYS A 28 8.43 4.83 -14.94
CA LYS A 28 9.78 4.23 -14.96
C LYS A 28 10.88 5.26 -14.65
N TYR A 29 11.92 4.80 -13.98
CA TYR A 29 13.17 5.54 -13.70
C TYR A 29 13.06 6.72 -12.74
N ARG A 30 11.97 6.94 -12.04
CA ARG A 30 11.88 7.98 -11.01
C ARG A 30 12.72 7.66 -9.78
N LEU A 31 12.73 6.39 -9.38
CA LEU A 31 13.50 5.91 -8.22
C LEU A 31 15.01 6.19 -8.40
N GLY A 32 15.56 5.88 -9.57
CA GLY A 32 16.99 6.10 -9.89
C GLY A 32 17.42 7.55 -9.86
N LYS A 33 16.48 8.49 -10.03
CA LYS A 33 16.75 9.93 -9.88
C LYS A 33 16.80 10.39 -8.43
N SER A 34 16.08 9.69 -7.56
CA SER A 34 15.92 10.10 -6.15
C SER A 34 16.81 9.30 -5.19
N LEU A 35 17.16 8.07 -5.55
CA LEU A 35 17.83 7.11 -4.68
C LEU A 35 18.80 6.25 -5.51
N SER A 36 19.98 6.79 -5.81
CA SER A 36 21.00 6.10 -6.60
C SER A 36 21.44 4.75 -6.01
N ASP A 37 21.38 4.62 -4.69
CA ASP A 37 21.80 3.41 -3.97
C ASP A 37 20.86 2.21 -4.16
N LEU A 38 19.67 2.44 -4.70
CA LEU A 38 18.71 1.40 -5.06
C LEU A 38 18.71 1.08 -6.55
N ASN A 39 19.71 1.52 -7.28
CA ASN A 39 19.95 1.09 -8.65
C ASN A 39 20.11 -0.43 -8.68
N GLY A 40 19.25 -1.10 -9.45
CA GLY A 40 19.18 -2.57 -9.50
C GLY A 40 17.99 -3.17 -8.76
N THR A 41 17.22 -2.35 -8.02
CA THR A 41 15.90 -2.76 -7.53
C THR A 41 14.85 -2.40 -8.58
N ASP A 42 14.14 -3.38 -9.07
CA ASP A 42 13.07 -3.17 -10.06
C ASP A 42 11.77 -2.73 -9.34
N PRO A 43 11.36 -1.46 -9.47
CA PRO A 43 10.12 -1.01 -8.89
C PRO A 43 8.91 -1.55 -9.66
N TYR A 44 7.79 -1.69 -8.99
CA TYR A 44 6.52 -1.99 -9.61
C TYR A 44 5.91 -0.71 -10.19
N ILE A 45 5.66 -0.67 -11.49
CA ILE A 45 5.19 0.54 -12.19
C ILE A 45 3.67 0.52 -12.29
N HIS A 46 3.00 1.44 -11.59
CA HIS A 46 1.53 1.49 -11.54
C HIS A 46 0.90 2.49 -12.52
N GLY A 47 1.68 3.32 -13.19
CA GLY A 47 1.18 4.26 -14.21
C GLY A 47 0.34 5.42 -13.67
N GLY A 48 0.29 5.64 -12.36
CA GLY A 48 -0.49 6.70 -11.73
C GLY A 48 -1.99 6.41 -11.61
N THR A 49 -2.44 5.17 -11.83
CA THR A 49 -3.85 4.76 -11.72
C THR A 49 -4.09 3.84 -10.52
N ILE A 50 -5.30 3.88 -9.96
CA ILE A 50 -5.71 2.99 -8.87
C ILE A 50 -5.64 1.53 -9.31
N GLU A 51 -6.14 1.22 -10.50
CA GLU A 51 -6.09 -0.14 -11.05
C GLU A 51 -4.66 -0.62 -11.25
N GLY A 52 -3.77 0.27 -11.72
CA GLY A 52 -2.34 -0.01 -11.83
C GLY A 52 -1.71 -0.35 -10.48
N VAL A 53 -2.05 0.39 -9.43
CA VAL A 53 -1.61 0.08 -8.06
C VAL A 53 -2.10 -1.30 -7.61
N PHE A 54 -3.37 -1.63 -7.81
CA PHE A 54 -3.90 -2.93 -7.42
C PHE A 54 -3.24 -4.09 -8.18
N ARG A 55 -3.02 -3.92 -9.48
CA ARG A 55 -2.32 -4.90 -10.30
C ARG A 55 -0.90 -5.15 -9.79
N GLU A 56 -0.15 -4.09 -9.52
CA GLU A 56 1.22 -4.21 -9.05
C GLU A 56 1.31 -4.72 -7.60
N MET A 57 0.35 -4.39 -6.74
CA MET A 57 0.21 -5.04 -5.44
C MET A 57 0.00 -6.55 -5.60
N GLY A 58 -0.83 -6.96 -6.54
CA GLY A 58 -1.02 -8.36 -6.89
C GLY A 58 0.30 -9.04 -7.29
N ASN A 59 1.09 -8.39 -8.12
CA ASN A 59 2.40 -8.89 -8.54
C ASN A 59 3.41 -8.97 -7.39
N ALA A 60 3.40 -7.98 -6.48
CA ALA A 60 4.29 -7.96 -5.32
C ALA A 60 4.00 -9.10 -4.33
N PHE A 61 2.74 -9.50 -4.19
CA PHE A 61 2.31 -10.53 -3.24
C PHE A 61 1.97 -11.87 -3.88
N VAL A 62 2.40 -12.13 -5.10
CA VAL A 62 2.05 -13.32 -5.89
C VAL A 62 2.26 -14.66 -5.17
N ARG A 63 3.17 -14.74 -4.22
CA ARG A 63 3.49 -15.95 -3.45
C ARG A 63 2.63 -16.17 -2.22
N ARG A 64 1.68 -15.28 -1.94
CA ARG A 64 0.79 -15.41 -0.78
C ARG A 64 -0.42 -16.26 -1.13
N ARG A 65 -0.78 -17.21 -0.26
CA ARG A 65 -1.87 -18.18 -0.50
C ARG A 65 -3.26 -17.56 -0.64
N ARG A 66 -3.47 -16.38 -0.05
CA ARG A 66 -4.78 -15.70 -0.06
C ARG A 66 -4.59 -14.26 -0.50
N GLN A 67 -4.41 -14.12 -1.79
CA GLN A 67 -4.28 -12.81 -2.40
C GLN A 67 -5.61 -12.40 -3.03
N PRO A 68 -6.14 -11.21 -2.70
CA PRO A 68 -7.33 -10.71 -3.36
C PRO A 68 -7.06 -10.44 -4.84
N SER A 69 -8.03 -10.72 -5.69
CA SER A 69 -8.01 -10.32 -7.10
C SER A 69 -8.13 -8.80 -7.22
N VAL A 70 -7.78 -8.25 -8.38
CA VAL A 70 -7.97 -6.81 -8.67
C VAL A 70 -9.41 -6.39 -8.46
N LEU A 71 -10.38 -7.23 -8.86
CA LEU A 71 -11.81 -6.95 -8.66
C LEU A 71 -12.18 -6.89 -7.18
N GLN A 72 -11.65 -7.80 -6.37
CA GLN A 72 -11.85 -7.80 -4.92
C GLN A 72 -11.21 -6.55 -4.27
N MET A 73 -10.01 -6.16 -4.71
CA MET A 73 -9.36 -4.91 -4.25
C MET A 73 -10.22 -3.68 -4.59
N TRP A 74 -10.83 -3.64 -5.77
CA TRP A 74 -11.77 -2.59 -6.14
C TRP A 74 -12.99 -2.54 -5.22
N THR A 75 -13.54 -3.69 -4.85
CA THR A 75 -14.68 -3.78 -3.95
C THR A 75 -14.32 -3.24 -2.56
N ILE A 76 -13.20 -3.67 -2.01
CA ILE A 76 -12.68 -3.17 -0.72
C ILE A 76 -12.46 -1.65 -0.78
N TYR A 77 -11.79 -1.18 -1.82
CA TYR A 77 -11.51 0.25 -2.01
C TYR A 77 -12.79 1.10 -2.02
N ARG A 78 -13.81 0.70 -2.78
CA ARG A 78 -15.08 1.43 -2.86
C ARG A 78 -15.79 1.46 -1.52
N GLU A 79 -15.81 0.35 -0.80
CA GLU A 79 -16.42 0.27 0.52
C GLU A 79 -15.71 1.19 1.52
N VAL A 80 -14.39 1.12 1.58
CA VAL A 80 -13.59 1.97 2.47
C VAL A 80 -13.73 3.44 2.10
N ARG A 81 -13.63 3.76 0.81
CA ARG A 81 -13.81 5.14 0.33
C ARG A 81 -15.15 5.73 0.72
N GLY A 82 -16.21 4.93 0.67
CA GLY A 82 -17.55 5.35 1.10
C GLY A 82 -17.65 5.67 2.59
N LYS A 83 -16.78 5.09 3.42
CA LYS A 83 -16.74 5.32 4.87
C LYS A 83 -15.89 6.55 5.28
N ILE A 84 -15.03 7.04 4.40
CA ILE A 84 -14.10 8.15 4.71
C ILE A 84 -14.81 9.40 5.24
N PRO A 85 -15.90 9.92 4.64
CA PRO A 85 -16.56 11.11 5.16
C PRO A 85 -17.03 10.97 6.61
N ALA A 86 -17.60 9.81 6.96
CA ALA A 86 -18.05 9.53 8.33
C ALA A 86 -16.87 9.41 9.31
N ILE A 87 -15.76 8.80 8.87
CA ILE A 87 -14.52 8.70 9.65
C ILE A 87 -13.96 10.10 9.94
N LEU A 88 -13.86 10.95 8.93
CA LEU A 88 -13.37 12.32 9.08
C LEU A 88 -14.24 13.12 10.05
N THR A 89 -15.55 13.02 9.94
CA THR A 89 -16.50 13.69 10.85
C THR A 89 -16.30 13.20 12.29
N ARG A 90 -16.22 11.89 12.50
CA ARG A 90 -16.00 11.28 13.82
C ARG A 90 -14.66 11.67 14.43
N CYS A 91 -13.62 11.77 13.63
CA CYS A 91 -12.29 12.22 14.07
C CYS A 91 -12.18 13.74 14.21
N GLY A 92 -13.17 14.52 13.75
CA GLY A 92 -13.16 15.97 13.85
C GLY A 92 -12.08 16.65 12.99
N THR A 93 -11.77 16.08 11.83
CA THR A 93 -10.72 16.58 10.93
C THR A 93 -11.15 16.51 9.47
N ARG A 94 -10.43 17.21 8.61
CA ARG A 94 -10.58 17.15 7.15
C ARG A 94 -9.43 16.40 6.47
N SER A 95 -8.40 16.00 7.21
CA SER A 95 -7.20 15.37 6.66
C SER A 95 -7.23 13.85 6.85
N VAL A 96 -7.09 13.12 5.77
CA VAL A 96 -6.91 11.66 5.79
C VAL A 96 -5.52 11.22 6.26
N PHE A 97 -4.59 12.17 6.41
CA PHE A 97 -3.20 11.89 6.79
C PHE A 97 -2.95 11.93 8.31
N GLU A 98 -3.98 12.19 9.10
CA GLU A 98 -3.84 12.09 10.56
C GLU A 98 -3.81 10.63 11.01
N ALA A 99 -2.96 10.34 11.99
CA ALA A 99 -2.73 8.96 12.46
C ALA A 99 -4.01 8.24 12.89
N ARG A 100 -4.90 8.90 13.62
CA ARG A 100 -6.19 8.32 14.04
C ARG A 100 -7.15 8.05 12.89
N VAL A 101 -7.12 8.89 11.83
CA VAL A 101 -7.92 8.67 10.62
C VAL A 101 -7.37 7.47 9.86
N PHE A 102 -6.06 7.37 9.74
CA PHE A 102 -5.40 6.23 9.11
C PHE A 102 -5.70 4.91 9.84
N GLU A 103 -5.71 4.91 11.17
CA GLU A 103 -6.08 3.75 11.97
C GLU A 103 -7.52 3.29 11.71
N GLU A 104 -8.48 4.24 11.68
CA GLU A 104 -9.87 3.96 11.36
C GLU A 104 -10.06 3.43 9.92
N ILE A 105 -9.35 4.01 8.96
CA ILE A 105 -9.35 3.54 7.56
C ILE A 105 -8.78 2.12 7.48
N SER A 106 -7.67 1.86 8.15
CA SER A 106 -7.03 0.54 8.17
C SER A 106 -7.93 -0.52 8.79
N PHE A 107 -8.63 -0.19 9.88
CA PHE A 107 -9.62 -1.06 10.48
C PHE A 107 -10.78 -1.35 9.54
N ALA A 108 -11.35 -0.31 8.91
CA ALA A 108 -12.42 -0.47 7.94
C ALA A 108 -12.01 -1.34 6.74
N ALA A 109 -10.77 -1.19 6.27
CA ALA A 109 -10.22 -2.00 5.19
C ALA A 109 -10.06 -3.47 5.61
N SER A 110 -9.59 -3.72 6.82
CA SER A 110 -9.47 -5.07 7.37
C SER A 110 -10.83 -5.78 7.44
N VAL A 111 -11.85 -5.11 7.97
CA VAL A 111 -13.21 -5.66 8.05
C VAL A 111 -13.78 -5.96 6.65
N ALA A 112 -13.60 -5.04 5.70
CA ALA A 112 -14.05 -5.23 4.32
C ALA A 112 -13.34 -6.42 3.66
N ALA A 113 -12.03 -6.55 3.87
CA ALA A 113 -11.24 -7.66 3.33
C ALA A 113 -11.68 -9.01 3.90
N ASP A 114 -11.94 -9.10 5.20
CA ASP A 114 -12.40 -10.32 5.85
C ASP A 114 -13.75 -10.80 5.30
N GLY A 115 -14.65 -9.88 4.94
CA GLY A 115 -15.93 -10.20 4.33
C GLY A 115 -15.84 -10.76 2.90
N ILE A 116 -14.77 -10.46 2.18
CA ILE A 116 -14.58 -10.82 0.77
C ILE A 116 -13.73 -12.07 0.58
N VAL A 117 -12.72 -12.25 1.44
CA VAL A 117 -11.73 -13.34 1.32
C VAL A 117 -12.23 -14.65 1.96
N ARG A 118 -13.33 -14.60 2.64
CA ARG A 118 -14.01 -15.80 3.15
C ARG A 118 -14.83 -16.47 2.05
#